data_3b1cef2194966da5b4c880c8fb5b140c
#
_entry.id   3b1cef2194966da5b4c880c8fb5b140c
#
_cell.length_a   1.000
_cell.length_b   1.000
_cell.length_c   1.000
_cell.angle_alpha   90.00
_cell.angle_beta   90.00
_cell.angle_gamma   90.00
#
_symmetry.space_group_name_H-M   'P 1'
#
loop_
_entity.id
_entity.type
_entity.pdbx_description
1 polymer ?
#
loop_
_entity_poly.entity_id
_entity_poly.type
_entity_poly.pdbx_seq_one_letter_code
_entity_poly.pdbx_strand_id
1 'polypeptide(L)'
;MDNKIIIRTASAADAPALLKIYRPYVENTAITFEYDVPSTEEFASRIQHTLRKYPYLVAEEKGTLLGYAYAGPFHERPAYDWAVETSIYVDQSLKHRGIGRMLHDALETALREQGILNMNACIAYPPKEMNILTKTVWNFTLIWDIVL
;
A
#
# COMPACT_ATOMS: atom_id res chain seq x y z
N MET A 1 9.16 27.75 -1.54
CA MET A 1 8.56 26.69 -2.37
C MET A 1 8.31 25.50 -1.47
N ASP A 2 7.06 25.26 -1.21
CA ASP A 2 6.69 24.16 -0.32
C ASP A 2 6.83 22.81 -1.01
N ASN A 3 7.76 22.02 -0.54
CA ASN A 3 7.87 20.60 -0.90
C ASN A 3 6.75 19.82 -0.20
N LYS A 4 5.51 20.10 -0.59
CA LYS A 4 4.36 19.47 0.02
C LYS A 4 4.05 18.14 -0.66
N ILE A 5 4.01 17.07 0.15
CA ILE A 5 3.52 15.78 -0.30
C ILE A 5 1.99 15.85 -0.36
N ILE A 6 1.44 15.43 -1.49
CA ILE A 6 0.00 15.39 -1.74
C ILE A 6 -0.44 13.94 -1.82
N ILE A 7 -1.53 13.60 -1.14
CA ILE A 7 -2.18 12.29 -1.27
C ILE A 7 -3.37 12.46 -2.23
N ARG A 8 -3.41 11.65 -3.28
CA ARG A 8 -4.50 11.64 -4.26
C ARG A 8 -4.90 10.22 -4.65
N THR A 9 -6.05 10.09 -5.27
CA THR A 9 -6.48 8.83 -5.87
C THR A 9 -5.58 8.46 -7.05
N ALA A 10 -5.19 7.19 -7.12
CA ALA A 10 -4.43 6.65 -8.24
C ALA A 10 -5.29 6.51 -9.50
N SER A 11 -4.63 6.42 -10.63
CA SER A 11 -5.23 6.06 -11.91
C SER A 11 -4.40 4.99 -12.61
N ALA A 12 -4.94 4.39 -13.66
CA ALA A 12 -4.20 3.41 -14.46
C ALA A 12 -2.91 4.00 -15.08
N ALA A 13 -2.91 5.31 -15.35
CA ALA A 13 -1.74 6.03 -15.86
C ALA A 13 -0.56 6.06 -14.88
N ASP A 14 -0.81 5.85 -13.60
CA ASP A 14 0.24 5.79 -12.56
C ASP A 14 0.98 4.45 -12.55
N ALA A 15 0.48 3.43 -13.24
CA ALA A 15 1.01 2.06 -13.18
C ALA A 15 2.53 1.96 -13.44
N PRO A 16 3.12 2.62 -14.44
CA PRO A 16 4.57 2.53 -14.66
C PRO A 16 5.40 3.01 -13.47
N ALA A 17 5.00 4.14 -12.88
CA ALA A 17 5.69 4.72 -11.73
C ALA A 17 5.52 3.89 -10.46
N LEU A 18 4.31 3.38 -10.23
CA LEU A 18 4.03 2.52 -9.07
C LEU A 18 4.72 1.16 -9.19
N LEU A 19 4.78 0.59 -10.39
CA LEU A 19 5.50 -0.65 -10.63
C LEU A 19 7.00 -0.51 -10.34
N LYS A 20 7.56 0.66 -10.60
CA LYS A 20 8.95 1.00 -10.27
C LYS A 20 9.20 0.98 -8.75
N ILE A 21 8.23 1.42 -7.95
CA ILE A 21 8.27 1.35 -6.49
C ILE A 21 8.11 -0.10 -6.01
N TYR A 22 7.23 -0.87 -6.63
CA TYR A 22 6.88 -2.24 -6.24
C TYR A 22 7.95 -3.28 -6.61
N ARG A 23 8.61 -3.12 -7.76
CA ARG A 23 9.60 -4.08 -8.28
C ARG A 23 10.67 -4.50 -7.26
N PRO A 24 11.34 -3.59 -6.52
CA PRO A 24 12.34 -3.99 -5.53
C PRO A 24 11.79 -4.88 -4.42
N TYR A 25 10.52 -4.72 -4.06
CA TYR A 25 9.88 -5.57 -3.04
C TYR A 25 9.68 -7.00 -3.54
N VAL A 26 9.36 -7.20 -4.81
CA VAL A 26 9.24 -8.53 -5.42
C VAL A 26 10.62 -9.19 -5.55
N GLU A 27 11.60 -8.46 -6.08
CA GLU A 27 12.92 -9.00 -6.44
C GLU A 27 13.83 -9.24 -5.23
N ASN A 28 13.72 -8.41 -4.18
CA ASN A 28 14.71 -8.35 -3.11
C ASN A 28 14.16 -8.60 -1.70
N THR A 29 12.86 -8.81 -1.55
CA THR A 29 12.25 -9.01 -0.22
C THR A 29 11.25 -10.16 -0.22
N ALA A 30 10.90 -10.62 1.00
CA ALA A 30 9.82 -11.58 1.22
C ALA A 30 8.49 -10.89 1.59
N ILE A 31 8.40 -9.57 1.46
CA ILE A 31 7.23 -8.77 1.85
C ILE A 31 6.03 -9.09 0.96
N THR A 32 6.27 -9.32 -0.34
CA THR A 32 5.25 -9.78 -1.26
C THR A 32 5.35 -11.29 -1.46
N PHE A 33 4.22 -11.94 -1.76
CA PHE A 33 4.20 -13.37 -2.09
C PHE A 33 4.30 -13.63 -3.60
N GLU A 34 4.57 -12.60 -4.41
CA GLU A 34 4.80 -12.74 -5.84
C GLU A 34 6.26 -13.09 -6.13
N TYR A 35 6.45 -14.03 -7.04
CA TYR A 35 7.78 -14.44 -7.53
C TYR A 35 8.23 -13.61 -8.72
N ASP A 36 7.30 -13.21 -9.56
CA ASP A 36 7.56 -12.46 -10.78
C ASP A 36 6.97 -11.06 -10.72
N VAL A 37 7.69 -10.07 -11.26
CA VAL A 37 7.19 -8.70 -11.38
C VAL A 37 6.08 -8.66 -12.42
N PRO A 38 4.86 -8.17 -12.09
CA PRO A 38 3.80 -8.06 -13.07
C PRO A 38 4.15 -7.08 -14.19
N SER A 39 3.52 -7.24 -15.35
CA SER A 39 3.64 -6.25 -16.43
C SER A 39 2.97 -4.93 -16.06
N THR A 40 3.32 -3.87 -16.78
CA THR A 40 2.68 -2.55 -16.59
C THR A 40 1.18 -2.62 -16.85
N GLU A 41 0.76 -3.35 -17.87
CA GLU A 41 -0.65 -3.55 -18.23
C GLU A 41 -1.40 -4.31 -17.15
N GLU A 42 -0.81 -5.36 -16.59
CA GLU A 42 -1.39 -6.10 -15.47
C GLU A 42 -1.51 -5.22 -14.24
N PHE A 43 -0.50 -4.44 -13.93
CA PHE A 43 -0.51 -3.54 -12.77
C PHE A 43 -1.58 -2.46 -12.92
N ALA A 44 -1.72 -1.88 -14.11
CA ALA A 44 -2.79 -0.93 -14.43
C ALA A 44 -4.19 -1.55 -14.24
N SER A 45 -4.36 -2.79 -14.68
CA SER A 45 -5.60 -3.55 -14.49
C SER A 45 -5.92 -3.77 -13.02
N ARG A 46 -4.93 -4.06 -12.18
CA ARG A 46 -5.09 -4.20 -10.72
C ARG A 46 -5.56 -2.90 -10.08
N ILE A 47 -5.01 -1.75 -10.49
CA ILE A 47 -5.43 -0.43 -10.01
C ILE A 47 -6.90 -0.18 -10.35
N GLN A 48 -7.28 -0.39 -11.60
CA GLN A 48 -8.66 -0.19 -12.06
C GLN A 48 -9.64 -1.12 -11.34
N HIS A 49 -9.27 -2.38 -11.16
CA HIS A 49 -10.11 -3.36 -10.47
C HIS A 49 -10.34 -2.96 -9.01
N THR A 50 -9.30 -2.55 -8.31
CA THR A 50 -9.39 -2.09 -6.92
C THR A 50 -10.28 -0.85 -6.79
N LEU A 51 -10.12 0.12 -7.68
CA LEU A 51 -10.88 1.37 -7.66
C LEU A 51 -12.39 1.21 -7.87
N ARG A 52 -12.84 0.07 -8.36
CA ARG A 52 -14.28 -0.21 -8.49
C ARG A 52 -15.00 -0.25 -7.15
N LYS A 53 -14.29 -0.63 -6.08
CA LYS A 53 -14.90 -0.81 -4.75
C LYS A 53 -14.09 -0.17 -3.62
N TYR A 54 -12.78 -0.08 -3.74
CA TYR A 54 -11.88 0.33 -2.67
C TYR A 54 -11.01 1.51 -3.05
N PRO A 55 -10.54 2.30 -2.06
CA PRO A 55 -9.58 3.36 -2.33
C PRO A 55 -8.23 2.80 -2.76
N TYR A 56 -7.58 3.50 -3.69
CA TYR A 56 -6.21 3.30 -4.11
C TYR A 56 -5.55 4.67 -4.16
N LEU A 57 -4.61 4.92 -3.26
CA LEU A 57 -4.04 6.25 -3.04
C LEU A 57 -2.55 6.28 -3.38
N VAL A 58 -2.08 7.42 -3.85
CA VAL A 58 -0.67 7.69 -4.11
C VAL A 58 -0.21 8.91 -3.35
N ALA A 59 1.03 8.90 -2.91
CA ALA A 59 1.73 10.07 -2.38
C ALA A 59 2.61 10.66 -3.47
N GLU A 60 2.41 11.94 -3.76
CA GLU A 60 3.08 12.66 -4.84
C GLU A 60 3.75 13.91 -4.32
N GLU A 61 4.97 14.18 -4.78
CA GLU A 61 5.70 15.41 -4.54
C GLU A 61 6.26 15.92 -5.86
N LYS A 62 5.83 17.10 -6.29
CA LYS A 62 6.29 17.72 -7.55
C LYS A 62 6.19 16.79 -8.78
N GLY A 63 5.10 16.06 -8.90
CA GLY A 63 4.88 15.13 -10.01
C GLY A 63 5.57 13.78 -9.88
N THR A 64 6.36 13.56 -8.83
CA THR A 64 7.03 12.28 -8.57
C THR A 64 6.25 11.48 -7.55
N LEU A 65 5.94 10.22 -7.85
CA LEU A 65 5.26 9.31 -6.92
C LEU A 65 6.27 8.73 -5.93
N LEU A 66 5.95 8.82 -4.64
CA LEU A 66 6.81 8.42 -3.53
C LEU A 66 6.37 7.11 -2.88
N GLY A 67 5.11 6.76 -3.03
CA GLY A 67 4.52 5.56 -2.46
C GLY A 67 3.05 5.45 -2.80
N TYR A 68 2.44 4.34 -2.42
CA TYR A 68 1.02 4.09 -2.64
C TYR A 68 0.44 3.18 -1.57
N ALA A 69 -0.88 3.25 -1.42
CA ALA A 69 -1.62 2.40 -0.50
C ALA A 69 -2.98 2.04 -1.10
N TYR A 70 -3.43 0.85 -0.86
CA TYR A 70 -4.76 0.41 -1.31
C TYR A 70 -5.37 -0.60 -0.35
N ALA A 71 -6.68 -0.79 -0.49
CA ALA A 71 -7.42 -1.80 0.22
C ALA A 71 -7.99 -2.83 -0.76
N GLY A 72 -8.21 -4.02 -0.27
CA GLY A 72 -8.87 -5.10 -0.98
C GLY A 72 -9.73 -5.92 -0.02
N PRO A 73 -10.51 -6.91 -0.52
CA PRO A 73 -11.33 -7.76 0.33
C PRO A 73 -10.44 -8.58 1.27
N PHE A 74 -10.85 -8.66 2.55
CA PHE A 74 -10.12 -9.50 3.51
C PHE A 74 -10.37 -10.98 3.25
N HIS A 75 -11.63 -11.34 2.99
CA HIS A 75 -12.04 -12.67 2.55
C HIS A 75 -13.25 -12.56 1.61
N GLU A 76 -13.48 -13.57 0.76
CA GLU A 76 -14.53 -13.56 -0.24
C GLU A 76 -15.96 -13.78 0.31
N ARG A 77 -16.13 -13.99 1.61
CA ARG A 77 -17.45 -14.24 2.21
C ARG A 77 -18.17 -12.94 2.55
N PRO A 78 -19.52 -12.85 2.35
CA PRO A 78 -20.30 -11.66 2.66
C PRO A 78 -20.16 -11.14 4.08
N ALA A 79 -19.92 -12.03 5.06
CA ALA A 79 -19.68 -11.64 6.46
C ALA A 79 -18.45 -10.76 6.65
N TYR A 80 -17.53 -10.73 5.68
CA TYR A 80 -16.30 -9.93 5.70
C TYR A 80 -16.39 -8.66 4.84
N ASP A 81 -17.57 -8.27 4.36
CA ASP A 81 -17.74 -7.06 3.54
C ASP A 81 -17.33 -5.77 4.26
N TRP A 82 -17.32 -5.79 5.59
CA TRP A 82 -16.91 -4.66 6.44
C TRP A 82 -15.46 -4.73 6.89
N ALA A 83 -14.71 -5.72 6.40
CA ALA A 83 -13.30 -5.91 6.68
C ALA A 83 -12.49 -5.85 5.38
N VAL A 84 -11.33 -5.20 5.44
CA VAL A 84 -10.43 -5.08 4.29
C VAL A 84 -9.02 -5.49 4.68
N GLU A 85 -8.26 -5.92 3.68
CA GLU A 85 -6.82 -6.04 3.75
C GLU A 85 -6.19 -4.80 3.11
N THR A 86 -5.22 -4.20 3.79
CA THR A 86 -4.53 -3.01 3.32
C THR A 86 -3.09 -3.33 2.94
N SER A 87 -2.59 -2.63 1.93
CA SER A 87 -1.20 -2.72 1.49
C SER A 87 -0.63 -1.32 1.31
N ILE A 88 0.59 -1.10 1.80
CA ILE A 88 1.31 0.16 1.69
C ILE A 88 2.72 -0.12 1.20
N TYR A 89 3.12 0.54 0.13
CA TYR A 89 4.48 0.46 -0.41
C TYR A 89 5.04 1.87 -0.59
N VAL A 90 6.23 2.09 -0.07
CA VAL A 90 6.96 3.36 -0.18
C VAL A 90 8.26 3.11 -0.92
N ASP A 91 8.69 4.07 -1.73
CA ASP A 91 10.00 4.01 -2.38
C ASP A 91 11.08 3.78 -1.32
N GLN A 92 11.86 2.71 -1.51
CA GLN A 92 12.85 2.27 -0.52
C GLN A 92 13.96 3.29 -0.28
N SER A 93 14.19 4.22 -1.21
CA SER A 93 15.16 5.30 -1.05
C SER A 93 14.66 6.46 -0.16
N LEU A 94 13.36 6.49 0.17
CA LEU A 94 12.69 7.61 0.84
C LEU A 94 12.25 7.27 2.28
N LYS A 95 13.09 6.58 3.01
CA LYS A 95 12.79 6.19 4.39
C LYS A 95 12.74 7.37 5.35
N HIS A 96 11.97 7.22 6.43
CA HIS A 96 11.87 8.16 7.54
C HIS A 96 11.32 9.56 7.19
N ARG A 97 10.58 9.68 6.10
CA ARG A 97 9.87 10.92 5.72
C ARG A 97 8.40 10.94 6.14
N GLY A 98 7.91 9.90 6.79
CA GLY A 98 6.51 9.79 7.21
C GLY A 98 5.52 9.50 6.08
N ILE A 99 5.98 9.10 4.90
CA ILE A 99 5.13 8.86 3.71
C ILE A 99 4.14 7.72 3.97
N GLY A 100 4.60 6.62 4.54
CA GLY A 100 3.75 5.48 4.86
C GLY A 100 2.64 5.85 5.84
N ARG A 101 2.94 6.66 6.84
CA ARG A 101 1.95 7.14 7.81
C ARG A 101 0.91 8.05 7.15
N MET A 102 1.34 8.96 6.29
CA MET A 102 0.42 9.83 5.54
C MET A 102 -0.53 9.02 4.66
N LEU A 103 -0.01 8.01 3.96
CA LEU A 103 -0.81 7.10 3.14
C LEU A 103 -1.80 6.30 4.00
N HIS A 104 -1.34 5.77 5.13
CA HIS A 104 -2.19 5.03 6.06
C HIS A 104 -3.33 5.89 6.59
N ASP A 105 -3.04 7.09 7.08
CA ASP A 105 -4.04 7.98 7.66
C ASP A 105 -5.10 8.37 6.61
N ALA A 106 -4.68 8.65 5.38
CA ALA A 106 -5.59 8.95 4.27
C ALA A 106 -6.44 7.73 3.88
N LEU A 107 -5.84 6.55 3.85
CA LEU A 107 -6.55 5.30 3.56
C LEU A 107 -7.59 4.99 4.64
N GLU A 108 -7.23 5.12 5.90
CA GLU A 108 -8.14 4.96 7.04
C GLU A 108 -9.34 5.89 6.93
N THR A 109 -9.11 7.17 6.64
CA THR A 109 -10.18 8.15 6.45
C THR A 109 -11.14 7.75 5.34
N ALA A 110 -10.61 7.36 4.18
CA ALA A 110 -11.41 6.93 3.04
C ALA A 110 -12.24 5.67 3.35
N LEU A 111 -11.66 4.71 4.06
CA LEU A 111 -12.34 3.48 4.45
C LEU A 111 -13.43 3.71 5.49
N ARG A 112 -13.21 4.60 6.45
CA ARG A 112 -14.25 5.00 7.42
C ARG A 112 -15.45 5.63 6.71
N GLU A 113 -15.22 6.47 5.73
CA GLU A 113 -16.29 7.08 4.91
C GLU A 113 -17.10 6.03 4.14
N GLN A 114 -16.50 4.90 3.79
CA GLN A 114 -17.19 3.75 3.19
C GLN A 114 -17.92 2.86 4.20
N GLY A 115 -17.77 3.09 5.50
CA GLY A 115 -18.36 2.28 6.54
C GLY A 115 -17.59 0.98 6.85
N ILE A 116 -16.34 0.89 6.46
CA ILE A 116 -15.47 -0.25 6.80
C ILE A 116 -15.17 -0.24 8.30
N LEU A 117 -15.28 -1.39 8.95
CA LEU A 117 -15.12 -1.55 10.40
C LEU A 117 -13.75 -2.07 10.81
N ASN A 118 -13.09 -2.84 9.94
CA ASN A 118 -11.79 -3.44 10.24
C ASN A 118 -10.82 -3.25 9.08
N MET A 119 -9.64 -2.74 9.39
CA MET A 119 -8.47 -2.73 8.51
C MET A 119 -7.48 -3.78 8.99
N ASN A 120 -7.05 -4.65 8.10
CA ASN A 120 -6.09 -5.70 8.39
C ASN A 120 -4.88 -5.55 7.48
N ALA A 121 -3.70 -5.79 8.00
CA ALA A 121 -2.48 -5.87 7.20
C ALA A 121 -1.92 -7.28 7.25
N CYS A 122 -1.60 -7.84 6.09
CA CYS A 122 -0.91 -9.11 5.99
C CYS A 122 0.59 -8.85 5.98
N ILE A 123 1.29 -9.39 6.98
CA ILE A 123 2.72 -9.16 7.16
C ILE A 123 3.46 -10.47 7.04
N ALA A 124 4.42 -10.51 6.11
CA ALA A 124 5.34 -11.62 6.03
C ALA A 124 6.32 -11.58 7.21
N TYR A 125 6.26 -12.58 8.08
CA TYR A 125 7.20 -12.74 9.19
C TYR A 125 8.28 -13.75 8.81
N PRO A 126 9.53 -13.33 8.57
CA PRO A 126 10.60 -14.27 8.28
C PRO A 126 11.05 -15.00 9.55
N PRO A 127 11.33 -16.31 9.48
CA PRO A 127 11.76 -17.09 10.65
C PRO A 127 13.18 -16.77 11.14
N LYS A 128 13.93 -15.95 10.41
CA LYS A 128 15.28 -15.47 10.79
C LYS A 128 15.35 -13.96 10.59
N GLU A 129 16.21 -13.30 11.36
CA GLU A 129 16.47 -11.88 11.19
C GLU A 129 16.86 -11.57 9.73
N MET A 130 15.93 -10.98 9.01
CA MET A 130 16.20 -10.40 7.69
C MET A 130 16.54 -8.92 7.84
N ASN A 131 16.98 -8.32 6.77
CA ASN A 131 17.53 -6.97 6.69
C ASN A 131 16.64 -5.88 7.32
N ILE A 132 17.20 -4.70 7.45
CA ILE A 132 16.57 -3.48 8.03
C ILE A 132 15.21 -3.17 7.42
N LEU A 133 14.99 -3.47 6.13
CA LEU A 133 13.72 -3.22 5.44
C LEU A 133 12.55 -4.01 6.04
N THR A 134 12.80 -5.27 6.35
CA THR A 134 11.79 -6.14 6.97
C THR A 134 11.46 -5.67 8.37
N LYS A 135 12.48 -5.27 9.14
CA LYS A 135 12.28 -4.69 10.49
C LYS A 135 11.51 -3.38 10.45
N THR A 136 11.75 -2.53 9.47
CA THR A 136 11.06 -1.24 9.33
C THR A 136 9.58 -1.43 9.00
N VAL A 137 9.25 -2.33 8.08
CA VAL A 137 7.87 -2.68 7.76
C VAL A 137 7.19 -3.30 8.98
N TRP A 138 7.89 -4.15 9.72
CA TRP A 138 7.40 -4.80 10.93
C TRP A 138 7.04 -3.78 12.02
N ASN A 139 7.94 -2.86 12.32
CA ASN A 139 7.68 -1.80 13.29
C ASN A 139 6.53 -0.89 12.87
N PHE A 140 6.39 -0.65 11.56
CA PHE A 140 5.29 0.13 11.03
C PHE A 140 3.94 -0.59 11.20
N THR A 141 3.91 -1.90 11.04
CA THR A 141 2.67 -2.67 11.05
C THR A 141 2.24 -3.11 12.45
N LEU A 142 3.18 -3.38 13.37
CA LEU A 142 2.88 -3.65 14.79
C LEU A 142 2.17 -2.46 15.49
N ILE A 143 2.36 -1.25 14.98
CA ILE A 143 1.73 -0.02 15.53
C ILE A 143 0.26 0.09 15.08
N TRP A 144 -0.19 -0.73 14.10
CA TRP A 144 -1.40 -0.43 13.34
C TRP A 144 -2.41 -1.58 13.24
N ASP A 145 -2.49 -2.46 14.22
CA ASP A 145 -3.70 -3.27 14.43
C ASP A 145 -4.82 -2.33 14.87
N ILE A 146 -5.42 -1.65 13.90
CA ILE A 146 -6.45 -0.67 14.21
C ILE A 146 -7.82 -1.27 13.91
N VAL A 147 -8.57 -1.43 14.96
CA VAL A 147 -10.04 -1.49 14.89
C VAL A 147 -10.51 -0.06 14.63
N LEU A 148 -11.16 0.19 13.51
CA LEU A 148 -11.73 1.48 13.13
C LEU A 148 -12.93 1.85 14.02
#